data_7aab9f0adbf72b0bcfcd12819bc082e6
#
_entry.id   7aab9f0adbf72b0bcfcd12819bc082e6
#
_cell.length_a   1.000
_cell.length_b   1.000
_cell.length_c   1.000
_cell.angle_alpha   90.00
_cell.angle_beta   90.00
_cell.angle_gamma   90.00
#
_symmetry.space_group_name_H-M   'P 1'
#
loop_
_entity.id
_entity.type
_entity.pdbx_description
1 polymer ?
#
loop_
_entity_poly.entity_id
_entity_poly.type
_entity_poly.pdbx_seq_one_letter_code
_entity_poly.pdbx_strand_id
1 'polypeptide(L)' 'MPADASWLVIVNPASGRPDGGAGWRAIERALRDAGVAFDAIHTERAGHGEAIALDALHQGRRRIAAVGG' A
#
# COMPACT_ATOMS: atom_id res chain seq x y z
N MET A 1 -9.71 -5.37 -17.25
CA MET A 1 -8.77 -5.87 -16.23
C MET A 1 -9.45 -5.90 -14.87
N PRO A 2 -9.60 -7.04 -14.25
CA PRO A 2 -10.26 -7.10 -12.95
C PRO A 2 -9.44 -6.40 -11.89
N ALA A 3 -10.08 -5.52 -11.14
CA ALA A 3 -9.41 -4.78 -10.09
C ALA A 3 -8.89 -5.70 -8.98
N ASP A 4 -9.54 -6.83 -8.77
CA ASP A 4 -9.14 -7.78 -7.74
C ASP A 4 -7.90 -8.58 -8.10
N ALA A 5 -7.40 -8.47 -9.32
CA ALA A 5 -6.18 -9.15 -9.73
C ALA A 5 -4.92 -8.43 -9.25
N SER A 6 -5.04 -7.18 -8.81
CA SER A 6 -3.91 -6.41 -8.33
C SER A 6 -4.00 -6.18 -6.83
N TRP A 7 -2.84 -5.90 -6.23
CA TRP A 7 -2.76 -5.58 -4.82
C TRP A 7 -2.96 -4.09 -4.59
N LEU A 8 -3.64 -3.75 -3.52
CA LEU A 8 -3.62 -2.39 -3.01
C LEU A 8 -2.61 -2.35 -1.87
N VAL A 9 -1.60 -1.52 -1.99
CA VAL A 9 -0.57 -1.38 -0.96
C VAL A 9 -0.75 -0.05 -0.28
N ILE A 10 -1.03 -0.09 1.02
CA ILE A 10 -1.21 1.11 1.82
C ILE A 10 0.11 1.40 2.51
N VAL A 11 0.70 2.53 2.20
CA VAL A 11 2.03 2.89 2.69
C VAL A 11 1.90 4.00 3.74
N ASN A 12 2.43 3.75 4.91
CA ASN A 12 2.48 4.76 5.96
C ASN A 12 3.90 5.35 6.02
N PRO A 13 4.15 6.47 5.35
CA PRO A 13 5.49 7.05 5.33
C PRO A 13 5.89 7.68 6.64
N ALA A 14 4.93 7.90 7.54
CA ALA A 14 5.18 8.55 8.82
C ALA A 14 5.35 7.56 9.96
N SER A 15 5.81 6.35 9.67
CA SER A 15 5.88 5.30 10.68
C SER A 15 7.08 5.42 11.62
N GLY A 16 7.69 6.59 11.70
CA GLY A 16 8.79 6.84 12.62
C GLY A 16 10.16 6.50 12.09
N ARG A 17 10.28 6.19 10.85
CA ARG A 17 11.56 5.87 10.24
C ARG A 17 12.30 7.12 9.83
N PRO A 18 13.57 7.24 10.19
CA PRO A 18 14.35 8.43 9.80
C PRO A 18 14.54 8.56 8.29
N ASP A 19 14.49 7.45 7.58
CA ASP A 19 14.68 7.44 6.14
C ASP A 19 13.39 7.78 5.37
N GLY A 20 12.31 8.10 6.07
CA GLY A 20 11.04 8.44 5.44
C GLY A 20 10.52 7.30 4.59
N GLY A 21 10.44 7.52 3.30
CA GLY A 21 9.92 6.52 2.38
C GLY A 21 10.95 5.60 1.76
N ALA A 22 12.20 5.62 2.22
CA ALA A 22 13.25 4.83 1.58
C ALA A 22 12.98 3.33 1.67
N GLY A 23 12.43 2.87 2.78
CA GLY A 23 12.07 1.47 2.93
C GLY A 23 11.01 1.03 1.95
N TRP A 24 10.05 1.91 1.70
CA TRP A 24 9.01 1.63 0.72
C TRP A 24 9.59 1.49 -0.69
N ARG A 25 10.56 2.32 -1.03
CA ARG A 25 11.16 2.25 -2.37
C ARG A 25 11.79 0.90 -2.64
N ALA A 26 12.45 0.32 -1.64
CA ALA A 26 13.02 -1.01 -1.78
C ALA A 26 11.93 -2.06 -1.99
N ILE A 27 10.84 -1.96 -1.25
CA ILE A 27 9.71 -2.88 -1.38
C ILE A 27 9.05 -2.72 -2.75
N GLU A 28 8.85 -1.48 -3.18
CA GLU A 28 8.26 -1.18 -4.47
C GLU A 28 9.07 -1.82 -5.59
N ARG A 29 10.38 -1.66 -5.53
CA ARG A 29 11.26 -2.24 -6.53
C ARG A 29 11.17 -3.74 -6.55
N ALA A 30 11.16 -4.38 -5.38
CA ALA A 30 11.06 -5.82 -5.29
C ALA A 30 9.73 -6.33 -5.88
N LEU A 31 8.64 -5.62 -5.63
CA LEU A 31 7.35 -5.98 -6.19
C LEU A 31 7.33 -5.88 -7.71
N ARG A 32 7.91 -4.82 -8.24
CA ARG A 32 7.99 -4.64 -9.69
C ARG A 32 8.86 -5.71 -10.32
N ASP A 33 9.99 -6.01 -9.70
CA ASP A 33 10.91 -7.04 -10.22
C ASP A 33 10.28 -8.43 -10.20
N ALA A 34 9.39 -8.67 -9.23
CA ALA A 34 8.67 -9.94 -9.14
C ALA A 34 7.46 -10.01 -10.05
N GLY A 35 7.14 -8.95 -10.77
CA GLY A 35 5.99 -8.93 -11.67
C GLY A 35 4.65 -8.81 -10.97
N VAL A 36 4.63 -8.29 -9.75
CA VAL A 36 3.40 -8.13 -9.00
C VAL A 36 2.67 -6.86 -9.43
N ALA A 37 1.42 -7.00 -9.82
CA ALA A 37 0.60 -5.84 -10.14
C ALA A 37 0.07 -5.22 -8.84
N PHE A 38 0.29 -3.93 -8.66
CA PHE A 38 -0.15 -3.25 -7.45
C PHE A 38 -0.39 -1.77 -7.67
N ASP A 39 -1.24 -1.21 -6.82
CA ASP A 39 -1.43 0.23 -6.68
C ASP A 39 -0.99 0.61 -5.28
N ALA A 40 -0.28 1.72 -5.14
CA ALA A 40 0.19 2.18 -3.84
C ALA A 40 -0.49 3.48 -3.47
N ILE A 41 -0.96 3.57 -2.23
CA ILE A 41 -1.54 4.79 -1.68
C ILE A 41 -0.80 5.12 -0.39
N HIS A 42 -0.30 6.35 -0.31
CA HIS A 42 0.40 6.81 0.89
C HIS A 42 -0.58 7.47 1.85
N THR A 43 -0.51 7.09 3.11
CA THR A 43 -1.37 7.69 4.13
C THR A 43 -0.90 9.09 4.46
N GLU A 44 -1.83 9.96 4.86
CA GLU A 44 -1.53 11.36 5.16
C GLU A 44 -1.72 11.69 6.63
N ARG A 45 -2.36 10.80 7.40
CA ARG A 45 -2.64 11.04 8.80
C ARG A 45 -2.97 9.74 9.51
N ALA A 46 -3.02 9.80 10.84
CA ALA A 46 -3.43 8.65 11.64
C ALA A 46 -4.84 8.21 11.26
N GLY A 47 -5.04 6.92 11.16
CA GLY A 47 -6.35 6.35 10.79
C GLY A 47 -6.66 6.35 9.31
N HIS A 48 -5.85 7.03 8.51
CA HIS A 48 -6.12 7.14 7.08
C HIS A 48 -6.01 5.78 6.39
N GLY A 49 -5.04 4.97 6.81
CA GLY A 49 -4.87 3.63 6.23
C GLY A 49 -6.10 2.75 6.41
N GLU A 50 -6.72 2.82 7.59
CA GLU A 50 -7.95 2.08 7.86
C GLU A 50 -9.08 2.52 6.94
N ALA A 51 -9.23 3.83 6.76
CA ALA A 51 -10.26 4.37 5.88
C ALA A 51 -10.04 3.91 4.44
N ILE A 52 -8.78 3.92 3.98
CA ILE A 52 -8.44 3.45 2.64
C ILE A 52 -8.79 1.97 2.48
N ALA A 53 -8.47 1.16 3.48
CA ALA A 53 -8.73 -0.27 3.43
C ALA A 53 -10.24 -0.56 3.37
N LEU A 54 -11.02 0.12 4.20
CA LEU A 54 -12.47 -0.05 4.20
C LEU A 54 -13.08 0.33 2.86
N ASP A 55 -12.65 1.45 2.31
CA ASP A 55 -13.14 1.90 1.01
C ASP A 55 -12.80 0.89 -0.08
N ALA A 56 -11.60 0.37 -0.04
CA ALA A 56 -11.16 -0.64 -1.01
C ALA A 56 -12.00 -1.90 -0.92
N LEU A 57 -12.32 -2.35 0.29
CA LEU A 57 -13.17 -3.51 0.48
C LEU A 57 -14.57 -3.27 -0.08
N HIS A 58 -15.11 -2.07 0.11
CA HIS A 58 -16.41 -1.71 -0.45
C HIS A 58 -16.39 -1.72 -1.99
N GLN A 59 -15.23 -1.48 -2.57
CA GLN A 59 -15.07 -1.51 -4.01
C GLN A 59 -14.80 -2.92 -4.55
N GLY A 60 -14.77 -3.92 -3.67
CA GLY A 60 -14.55 -5.29 -4.06
C GLY A 60 -13.11 -5.75 -4.11
N ARG A 61 -12.19 -4.94 -3.65
CA ARG A 61 -10.78 -5.33 -3.61
C ARG A 61 -10.56 -6.33 -2.49
N ARG A 62 -9.78 -7.36 -2.77
CA ARG A 62 -9.53 -8.43 -1.81
C ARG A 62 -8.06 -8.55 -1.43
N ARG A 63 -7.17 -7.98 -2.21
CA ARG A 63 -5.74 -8.08 -1.98
C ARG A 63 -5.23 -6.73 -1.48
N ILE A 64 -5.08 -6.63 -0.17
CA ILE A 64 -4.69 -5.39 0.49
C ILE A 64 -3.51 -5.69 1.39
N ALA A 65 -2.46 -4.91 1.26
CA ALA A 65 -1.27 -5.04 2.10
C ALA A 65 -0.96 -3.69 2.72
N ALA A 66 -0.41 -3.71 3.90
CA ALA A 66 0.01 -2.50 4.60
C ALA A 66 1.51 -2.52 4.81
N VAL A 67 2.14 -1.39 4.57
CA VAL A 67 3.58 -1.21 4.76
C VAL A 67 3.81 -0.05 5.70
N GLY A 68 4.64 -0.28 6.68
CA GLY A 68 4.93 0.71 7.69
C GLY A 68 4.31 0.33 9.01
N GLY A 69 4.72 1.00 10.03
CA GLY A 69 4.38 0.58 11.30
C GLY A 69 3.15 1.00 11.99
#